data_2d38035e444fcfb344d248b24e86937d
#
_entry.id   2d38035e444fcfb344d248b24e86937d
#
_cell.length_a   1.000
_cell.length_b   1.000
_cell.length_c   1.000
_cell.angle_alpha   90.00
_cell.angle_beta   90.00
_cell.angle_gamma   90.00
#
_symmetry.space_group_name_H-M   'P 1'
#
loop_
_entity.id
_entity.type
_entity.pdbx_description
1 polymer ?
#
loop_
_entity_poly.entity_id
_entity_poly.type
_entity_poly.pdbx_seq_one_letter_code
_entity_poly.pdbx_strand_id
1 'polypeptide(L)'
;MTTTKYQVDAIDQRILYYLVQNARIPFLEIARECGISGAAIHQRVKKMEDAGIIAGSQLIVKPKSLGYDLCVFVGISLVQLSMYNSVVQQLSKISEVVECHFITGEFAMLIKLYCRDNTHLMEVLIDTIQNIPGISKTETWVSLNQAIQRPIYVMDKTVSKTKKIRKGIAVD
;
A
#
# COMPACT_ATOMS: atom_id res chain seq x y z
N MET A 1 11.18 27.47 10.79
CA MET A 1 10.02 27.06 11.58
C MET A 1 10.17 25.58 11.90
N THR A 2 10.47 25.28 13.15
CA THR A 2 10.62 23.89 13.64
C THR A 2 9.23 23.28 13.74
N THR A 3 8.85 22.53 12.72
CA THR A 3 7.61 21.75 12.77
C THR A 3 7.79 20.69 13.85
N THR A 4 7.16 20.87 14.99
CA THR A 4 7.16 19.87 16.06
C THR A 4 6.57 18.60 15.48
N LYS A 5 7.42 17.61 15.20
CA LYS A 5 7.02 16.33 14.63
C LYS A 5 6.06 15.65 15.61
N TYR A 6 4.83 15.36 15.18
CA TYR A 6 3.86 14.65 16.02
C TYR A 6 4.46 13.34 16.53
N GLN A 7 4.44 13.16 17.85
CA GLN A 7 4.98 11.95 18.46
C GLN A 7 3.83 11.00 18.80
N VAL A 8 3.82 9.85 18.14
CA VAL A 8 2.83 8.78 18.36
C VAL A 8 3.00 8.19 19.75
N ASP A 9 1.98 8.30 20.61
CA ASP A 9 1.96 7.72 21.95
C ASP A 9 1.35 6.31 21.96
N ALA A 10 1.29 5.67 23.14
CA ALA A 10 0.75 4.32 23.29
C ALA A 10 -0.74 4.21 22.95
N ILE A 11 -1.52 5.28 23.19
CA ILE A 11 -2.95 5.32 22.84
C ILE A 11 -3.10 5.43 21.32
N ASP A 12 -2.30 6.27 20.66
CA ASP A 12 -2.28 6.41 19.21
C ASP A 12 -1.91 5.08 18.54
N GLN A 13 -0.92 4.35 19.08
CA GLN A 13 -0.58 3.01 18.59
C GLN A 13 -1.75 2.04 18.67
N ARG A 14 -2.53 2.08 19.77
CA ARG A 14 -3.73 1.25 19.89
C ARG A 14 -4.81 1.65 18.90
N ILE A 15 -5.05 2.93 18.71
CA ILE A 15 -6.00 3.43 17.70
C ILE A 15 -5.59 2.94 16.31
N LEU A 16 -4.33 3.14 15.92
CA LEU A 16 -3.79 2.68 14.64
C LEU A 16 -3.90 1.16 14.48
N TYR A 17 -3.65 0.39 15.55
CA TYR A 17 -3.78 -1.06 15.53
C TYR A 17 -5.20 -1.51 15.12
N TYR A 18 -6.24 -0.89 15.65
CA TYR A 18 -7.62 -1.20 15.28
C TYR A 18 -7.97 -0.72 13.86
N LEU A 19 -7.59 0.52 13.52
CA LEU A 19 -7.89 1.11 12.21
C LEU A 19 -7.21 0.37 11.05
N VAL A 20 -5.98 -0.11 11.25
CA VAL A 20 -5.23 -0.88 10.25
C VAL A 20 -5.89 -2.24 9.98
N GLN A 21 -6.54 -2.85 10.99
CA GLN A 21 -7.27 -4.11 10.81
C GLN A 21 -8.65 -3.90 10.17
N ASN A 22 -9.33 -2.82 10.55
CA ASN A 22 -10.64 -2.46 10.01
C ASN A 22 -10.83 -0.93 10.02
N ALA A 23 -10.60 -0.32 8.86
CA ALA A 23 -10.76 1.14 8.70
C ALA A 23 -12.22 1.62 8.89
N ARG A 24 -13.20 0.70 8.95
CA ARG A 24 -14.61 1.00 9.17
C ARG A 24 -15.08 0.74 10.61
N ILE A 25 -14.17 0.40 11.53
CA ILE A 25 -14.51 0.18 12.93
C ILE A 25 -15.10 1.46 13.53
N PRO A 26 -16.25 1.40 14.24
CA PRO A 26 -16.79 2.57 14.91
C PRO A 26 -15.83 3.12 15.97
N PHE A 27 -15.60 4.44 15.96
CA PHE A 27 -14.70 5.07 16.94
C PHE A 27 -15.15 4.84 18.39
N LEU A 28 -16.44 4.62 18.61
CA LEU A 28 -16.94 4.27 19.95
C LEU A 28 -16.42 2.93 20.44
N GLU A 29 -16.20 1.96 19.55
CA GLU A 29 -15.59 0.68 19.89
C GLU A 29 -14.12 0.87 20.26
N ILE A 30 -13.38 1.63 19.46
CA ILE A 30 -11.98 1.96 19.77
C ILE A 30 -11.89 2.71 21.10
N ALA A 31 -12.82 3.63 21.37
CA ALA A 31 -12.87 4.39 22.62
C ALA A 31 -13.02 3.47 23.85
N ARG A 32 -13.89 2.47 23.78
CA ARG A 32 -14.07 1.47 24.84
C ARG A 32 -12.78 0.67 25.08
N GLU A 33 -12.15 0.22 24.00
CA GLU A 33 -10.91 -0.54 24.07
C GLU A 33 -9.72 0.30 24.60
N CYS A 34 -9.68 1.58 24.28
CA CYS A 34 -8.62 2.50 24.74
C CYS A 34 -8.90 3.13 26.12
N GLY A 35 -10.12 3.01 26.64
CA GLY A 35 -10.52 3.62 27.92
C GLY A 35 -10.60 5.14 27.88
N ILE A 36 -10.95 5.73 26.73
CA ILE A 36 -11.10 7.18 26.54
C ILE A 36 -12.43 7.49 25.81
N SER A 37 -12.80 8.79 25.73
CA SER A 37 -14.03 9.18 25.06
C SER A 37 -13.92 9.07 23.53
N GLY A 38 -15.07 8.89 22.84
CA GLY A 38 -15.13 8.91 21.39
C GLY A 38 -14.63 10.23 20.79
N ALA A 39 -14.90 11.36 21.45
CA ALA A 39 -14.39 12.67 21.04
C ALA A 39 -12.85 12.74 21.09
N ALA A 40 -12.23 12.11 22.11
CA ALA A 40 -10.78 12.03 22.22
C ALA A 40 -10.18 11.15 21.09
N ILE A 41 -10.85 10.06 20.68
CA ILE A 41 -10.44 9.26 19.52
C ILE A 41 -10.47 10.12 18.25
N HIS A 42 -11.57 10.84 17.99
CA HIS A 42 -11.69 11.73 16.84
C HIS A 42 -10.56 12.76 16.77
N GLN A 43 -10.28 13.42 17.88
CA GLN A 43 -9.17 14.41 17.93
C GLN A 43 -7.82 13.79 17.64
N ARG A 44 -7.55 12.59 18.17
CA ARG A 44 -6.27 11.89 17.93
C ARG A 44 -6.11 11.44 16.49
N VAL A 45 -7.16 10.84 15.91
CA VAL A 45 -7.17 10.44 14.50
C VAL A 45 -6.90 11.64 13.61
N LYS A 46 -7.64 12.76 13.83
CA LYS A 46 -7.44 13.99 13.08
C LYS A 46 -6.00 14.53 13.20
N LYS A 47 -5.41 14.54 14.38
CA LYS A 47 -4.02 14.95 14.56
C LYS A 47 -3.02 14.04 13.82
N MET A 48 -3.28 12.74 13.77
CA MET A 48 -2.45 11.79 13.01
C MET A 48 -2.63 11.96 11.49
N GLU A 49 -3.82 12.31 11.02
CA GLU A 49 -4.07 12.70 9.63
C GLU A 49 -3.35 13.98 9.27
N ASP A 50 -3.52 15.03 10.07
CA ASP A 50 -2.86 16.34 9.88
C ASP A 50 -1.32 16.22 9.92
N ALA A 51 -0.79 15.27 10.69
CA ALA A 51 0.64 14.97 10.77
C ALA A 51 1.13 14.02 9.66
N GLY A 52 0.25 13.55 8.77
CA GLY A 52 0.59 12.62 7.68
C GLY A 52 0.91 11.19 8.12
N ILE A 53 0.59 10.82 9.37
CA ILE A 53 0.76 9.45 9.88
C ILE A 53 -0.31 8.54 9.30
N ILE A 54 -1.53 9.05 9.21
CA ILE A 54 -2.64 8.43 8.49
C ILE A 54 -2.75 9.14 7.15
N ALA A 55 -2.38 8.46 6.07
CA ALA A 55 -2.45 9.00 4.71
C ALA A 55 -3.85 8.86 4.09
N GLY A 56 -4.70 8.00 4.64
CA GLY A 56 -6.05 7.73 4.15
C GLY A 56 -6.49 6.29 4.43
N SER A 57 -7.64 5.92 3.88
CA SER A 57 -8.17 4.56 3.92
C SER A 57 -8.54 4.10 2.51
N GLN A 58 -8.27 2.84 2.20
CA GLN A 58 -8.58 2.24 0.90
C GLN A 58 -9.47 1.02 1.06
N LEU A 59 -10.36 0.83 0.09
CA LEU A 59 -11.09 -0.41 -0.07
C LEU A 59 -10.18 -1.44 -0.75
N ILE A 60 -9.96 -2.58 -0.11
CA ILE A 60 -9.21 -3.68 -0.71
C ILE A 60 -10.17 -4.46 -1.62
N VAL A 61 -9.87 -4.47 -2.90
CA VAL A 61 -10.63 -5.22 -3.91
C VAL A 61 -9.74 -6.36 -4.42
N LYS A 62 -10.34 -7.51 -4.68
CA LYS A 62 -9.63 -8.66 -5.29
C LYS A 62 -9.55 -8.45 -6.81
N PRO A 63 -8.37 -8.24 -7.41
CA PRO A 63 -8.25 -7.95 -8.85
C PRO A 63 -8.88 -9.03 -9.73
N LYS A 64 -8.70 -10.31 -9.37
CA LYS A 64 -9.32 -11.44 -10.08
C LYS A 64 -10.85 -11.37 -10.16
N SER A 65 -11.50 -10.83 -9.12
CA SER A 65 -12.97 -10.64 -9.14
C SER A 65 -13.43 -9.57 -10.12
N LEU A 66 -12.51 -8.76 -10.63
CA LEU A 66 -12.72 -7.76 -11.68
C LEU A 66 -12.16 -8.17 -13.04
N GLY A 67 -11.72 -9.44 -13.19
CA GLY A 67 -11.19 -9.98 -14.45
C GLY A 67 -9.72 -9.67 -14.69
N TYR A 68 -8.96 -9.23 -13.66
CA TYR A 68 -7.51 -9.06 -13.73
C TYR A 68 -6.82 -10.30 -13.18
N ASP A 69 -6.51 -11.26 -14.05
CA ASP A 69 -5.97 -12.56 -13.64
C ASP A 69 -4.45 -12.56 -13.46
N LEU A 70 -3.76 -11.62 -14.11
CA LEU A 70 -2.31 -11.51 -14.04
C LEU A 70 -1.88 -10.37 -13.12
N CYS A 71 -1.06 -10.69 -12.13
CA CYS A 71 -0.25 -9.74 -11.38
C CYS A 71 1.17 -9.79 -11.92
N VAL A 72 1.71 -8.66 -12.34
CA VAL A 72 2.99 -8.59 -13.05
C VAL A 72 3.89 -7.55 -12.41
N PHE A 73 5.17 -7.88 -12.27
CA PHE A 73 6.22 -6.95 -11.90
C PHE A 73 7.10 -6.67 -13.12
N VAL A 74 7.45 -5.41 -13.34
CA VAL A 74 8.34 -5.01 -14.43
C VAL A 74 9.47 -4.16 -13.89
N GLY A 75 10.70 -4.65 -14.05
CA GLY A 75 11.92 -3.90 -13.85
C GLY A 75 12.17 -3.02 -15.06
N ILE A 76 12.47 -1.74 -14.84
CA ILE A 76 12.70 -0.74 -15.88
C ILE A 76 14.08 -0.14 -15.71
N SER A 77 14.88 -0.19 -16.77
CA SER A 77 16.13 0.56 -16.89
C SER A 77 15.88 1.84 -17.67
N LEU A 78 16.47 2.94 -17.23
CA LEU A 78 16.37 4.23 -17.88
C LEU A 78 17.61 4.49 -18.74
N VAL A 79 17.43 5.20 -19.85
CA VAL A 79 18.54 5.71 -20.67
C VAL A 79 19.41 6.66 -19.83
N GLN A 80 18.78 7.53 -19.04
CA GLN A 80 19.42 8.45 -18.09
C GLN A 80 18.52 8.62 -16.87
N LEU A 81 19.10 8.68 -15.67
CA LEU A 81 18.35 8.88 -14.42
C LEU A 81 17.60 10.22 -14.37
N SER A 82 18.05 11.23 -15.08
CA SER A 82 17.35 12.52 -15.24
C SER A 82 15.96 12.37 -15.85
N MET A 83 15.70 11.30 -16.60
CA MET A 83 14.40 11.03 -17.23
C MET A 83 13.37 10.42 -16.29
N TYR A 84 13.74 10.09 -15.03
CA TYR A 84 12.88 9.46 -14.04
C TYR A 84 11.51 10.14 -13.91
N ASN A 85 11.49 11.45 -13.68
CA ASN A 85 10.23 12.17 -13.45
C ASN A 85 9.31 12.15 -14.68
N SER A 86 9.86 12.26 -15.89
CA SER A 86 9.07 12.19 -17.12
C SER A 86 8.49 10.80 -17.35
N VAL A 87 9.27 9.75 -17.07
CA VAL A 87 8.81 8.37 -17.17
C VAL A 87 7.71 8.08 -16.15
N VAL A 88 7.86 8.52 -14.88
CA VAL A 88 6.80 8.40 -13.86
C VAL A 88 5.50 9.08 -14.31
N GLN A 89 5.57 10.28 -14.88
CA GLN A 89 4.39 10.96 -15.41
C GLN A 89 3.68 10.20 -16.53
N GLN A 90 4.42 9.46 -17.35
CA GLN A 90 3.80 8.63 -18.40
C GLN A 90 3.22 7.35 -17.79
N LEU A 91 3.95 6.68 -16.90
CA LEU A 91 3.47 5.48 -16.20
C LEU A 91 2.20 5.76 -15.39
N SER A 92 2.08 6.93 -14.76
CA SER A 92 0.89 7.31 -13.98
C SER A 92 -0.40 7.45 -14.79
N LYS A 93 -0.30 7.53 -16.11
CA LYS A 93 -1.46 7.56 -17.01
C LYS A 93 -1.96 6.17 -17.41
N ILE A 94 -1.19 5.13 -17.10
CA ILE A 94 -1.52 3.73 -17.42
C ILE A 94 -2.28 3.15 -16.24
N SER A 95 -3.56 2.87 -16.43
CA SER A 95 -4.47 2.39 -15.37
C SER A 95 -4.06 1.04 -14.77
N GLU A 96 -3.40 0.20 -15.55
CA GLU A 96 -2.88 -1.10 -15.17
C GLU A 96 -1.74 -1.00 -14.16
N VAL A 97 -0.97 0.10 -14.18
CA VAL A 97 0.14 0.35 -13.25
C VAL A 97 -0.41 0.81 -11.90
N VAL A 98 -0.24 -0.01 -10.88
CA VAL A 98 -0.77 0.25 -9.53
C VAL A 98 0.29 0.65 -8.52
N GLU A 99 1.55 0.31 -8.75
CA GLU A 99 2.69 0.69 -7.92
C GLU A 99 3.89 1.04 -8.80
N CYS A 100 4.66 2.04 -8.38
CA CYS A 100 5.91 2.42 -9.02
C CYS A 100 6.93 2.81 -7.96
N HIS A 101 8.06 2.11 -7.92
CA HIS A 101 9.15 2.32 -6.98
C HIS A 101 10.43 2.72 -7.70
N PHE A 102 11.15 3.72 -7.20
CA PHE A 102 12.53 3.94 -7.53
C PHE A 102 13.38 3.02 -6.62
N ILE A 103 14.19 2.18 -7.22
CA ILE A 103 14.92 1.13 -6.49
C ILE A 103 16.43 1.22 -6.73
N THR A 104 17.18 0.62 -5.84
CA THR A 104 18.61 0.36 -6.01
C THR A 104 18.81 -1.03 -6.60
N GLY A 105 19.83 -1.20 -7.46
CA GLY A 105 20.17 -2.50 -8.08
C GLY A 105 20.25 -2.40 -9.59
N GLU A 106 19.93 -3.49 -10.28
CA GLU A 106 20.04 -3.61 -11.73
C GLU A 106 19.08 -2.67 -12.48
N PHE A 107 17.88 -2.49 -11.95
CA PHE A 107 16.86 -1.62 -12.52
C PHE A 107 16.78 -0.30 -11.76
N ALA A 108 16.46 0.78 -12.47
CA ALA A 108 16.17 2.06 -11.84
C ALA A 108 14.78 2.09 -11.20
N MET A 109 13.83 1.36 -11.78
CA MET A 109 12.44 1.36 -11.33
C MET A 109 11.88 -0.06 -11.31
N LEU A 110 10.97 -0.31 -10.37
CA LEU A 110 10.13 -1.50 -10.32
C LEU A 110 8.68 -1.04 -10.30
N ILE A 111 7.89 -1.53 -11.26
CA ILE A 111 6.45 -1.29 -11.28
C ILE A 111 5.69 -2.58 -11.07
N LYS A 112 4.49 -2.45 -10.52
CA LYS A 112 3.51 -3.53 -10.42
C LYS A 112 2.28 -3.15 -11.22
N LEU A 113 1.78 -4.11 -12.00
CA LEU A 113 0.60 -3.92 -12.81
C LEU A 113 -0.31 -5.14 -12.75
N TYR A 114 -1.59 -4.92 -13.09
CA TYR A 114 -2.58 -5.98 -13.23
C TYR A 114 -3.09 -6.00 -14.67
N CYS A 115 -3.06 -7.19 -15.30
CA CYS A 115 -3.59 -7.41 -16.65
C CYS A 115 -4.66 -8.50 -16.63
N ARG A 116 -5.56 -8.44 -17.60
CA ARG A 116 -6.63 -9.42 -17.74
C ARG A 116 -6.09 -10.79 -18.14
N ASP A 117 -5.22 -10.79 -19.14
CA ASP A 117 -4.64 -11.98 -19.75
C ASP A 117 -3.28 -11.64 -20.40
N ASN A 118 -2.66 -12.62 -21.04
CA ASN A 118 -1.37 -12.45 -21.72
C ASN A 118 -1.46 -11.50 -22.93
N THR A 119 -2.56 -11.46 -23.64
CA THR A 119 -2.74 -10.54 -24.78
C THR A 119 -2.75 -9.11 -24.28
N HIS A 120 -3.54 -8.81 -23.25
CA HIS A 120 -3.57 -7.49 -22.62
C HIS A 120 -2.20 -7.11 -22.03
N LEU A 121 -1.47 -8.07 -21.44
CA LEU A 121 -0.11 -7.83 -20.96
C LEU A 121 0.83 -7.42 -22.09
N MET A 122 0.77 -8.07 -23.23
CA MET A 122 1.58 -7.72 -24.41
C MET A 122 1.27 -6.31 -24.91
N GLU A 123 -0.01 -5.94 -25.03
CA GLU A 123 -0.45 -4.59 -25.43
C GLU A 123 0.12 -3.52 -24.47
N VAL A 124 -0.04 -3.74 -23.14
CA VAL A 124 0.47 -2.79 -22.14
C VAL A 124 1.99 -2.67 -22.17
N LEU A 125 2.71 -3.79 -22.31
CA LEU A 125 4.18 -3.77 -22.33
C LEU A 125 4.73 -3.19 -23.62
N ILE A 126 4.30 -3.71 -24.78
CA ILE A 126 4.92 -3.40 -26.06
C ILE A 126 4.40 -2.07 -26.60
N ASP A 127 3.07 -1.91 -26.62
CA ASP A 127 2.46 -0.76 -27.28
C ASP A 127 2.47 0.49 -26.39
N THR A 128 2.62 0.31 -25.07
CA THR A 128 2.54 1.44 -24.14
C THR A 128 3.84 1.65 -23.37
N ILE A 129 4.27 0.71 -22.51
CA ILE A 129 5.39 0.95 -21.59
C ILE A 129 6.72 1.08 -22.33
N GLN A 130 7.02 0.16 -23.25
CA GLN A 130 8.30 0.16 -23.96
C GLN A 130 8.45 1.34 -24.92
N ASN A 131 7.34 1.97 -25.30
CA ASN A 131 7.33 3.17 -26.15
C ASN A 131 7.51 4.48 -25.36
N ILE A 132 7.58 4.41 -24.01
CA ILE A 132 7.81 5.61 -23.19
C ILE A 132 9.26 6.11 -23.41
N PRO A 133 9.45 7.36 -23.90
CA PRO A 133 10.77 7.93 -24.05
C PRO A 133 11.54 7.95 -22.73
N GLY A 134 12.75 7.43 -22.75
CA GLY A 134 13.60 7.32 -21.55
C GLY A 134 13.69 5.92 -20.95
N ILE A 135 12.87 4.98 -21.38
CA ILE A 135 13.01 3.57 -21.03
C ILE A 135 14.00 2.93 -22.02
N SER A 136 15.03 2.25 -21.50
CA SER A 136 16.04 1.56 -22.31
C SER A 136 15.83 0.06 -22.36
N LYS A 137 15.36 -0.53 -21.26
CA LYS A 137 15.12 -1.98 -21.12
C LYS A 137 13.99 -2.23 -20.12
N THR A 138 13.20 -3.25 -20.38
CA THR A 138 12.24 -3.81 -19.42
C THR A 138 12.49 -5.29 -19.21
N GLU A 139 12.27 -5.77 -17.99
CA GLU A 139 12.26 -7.17 -17.66
C GLU A 139 10.99 -7.49 -16.85
N THR A 140 10.32 -8.58 -17.21
CA THR A 140 8.95 -8.85 -16.75
C THR A 140 8.88 -10.15 -15.97
N TRP A 141 8.26 -10.11 -14.80
CA TRP A 141 7.97 -11.28 -13.97
C TRP A 141 6.48 -11.38 -13.71
N VAL A 142 5.88 -12.52 -14.07
CA VAL A 142 4.49 -12.82 -13.72
C VAL A 142 4.46 -13.45 -12.34
N SER A 143 3.69 -12.87 -11.42
CA SER A 143 3.47 -13.41 -10.09
C SER A 143 2.54 -14.62 -10.18
N LEU A 144 3.05 -15.79 -9.83
CA LEU A 144 2.25 -17.02 -9.82
C LEU A 144 1.30 -17.09 -8.62
N ASN A 145 1.72 -16.53 -7.48
CA ASN A 145 0.92 -16.48 -6.26
C ASN A 145 1.39 -15.37 -5.33
N GLN A 146 0.45 -14.64 -4.75
CA GLN A 146 0.72 -13.71 -3.66
C GLN A 146 0.44 -14.40 -2.32
N ALA A 147 1.45 -15.02 -1.74
CA ALA A 147 1.30 -15.80 -0.51
C ALA A 147 1.02 -14.94 0.73
N ILE A 148 1.46 -13.68 0.74
CA ILE A 148 1.27 -12.75 1.86
C ILE A 148 0.83 -11.38 1.33
N GLN A 149 -0.30 -10.90 1.85
CA GLN A 149 -0.76 -9.52 1.69
C GLN A 149 -1.32 -9.06 3.04
N ARG A 150 -0.63 -8.12 3.65
CA ARG A 150 -1.05 -7.53 4.91
C ARG A 150 -0.52 -6.11 5.03
N PRO A 151 -1.19 -5.23 5.78
CA PRO A 151 -0.66 -3.91 6.09
C PRO A 151 0.59 -3.99 6.97
N ILE A 152 1.28 -2.87 7.13
CA ILE A 152 2.40 -2.75 8.07
C ILE A 152 1.91 -3.09 9.48
N TYR A 153 2.77 -3.75 10.24
CA TYR A 153 2.49 -4.08 11.62
C TYR A 153 2.63 -2.84 12.51
N VAL A 154 1.53 -2.40 13.10
CA VAL A 154 1.54 -1.36 14.14
C VAL A 154 1.67 -2.06 15.49
N MET A 155 2.82 -1.89 16.15
CA MET A 155 3.08 -2.50 17.47
C MET A 155 2.21 -1.84 18.53
N ASP A 156 1.27 -2.59 19.11
CA ASP A 156 0.75 -2.29 20.44
C ASP A 156 1.51 -3.13 21.47
N LYS A 157 2.39 -2.49 22.22
CA LYS A 157 3.17 -3.15 23.28
C LYS A 157 2.29 -3.66 24.43
N THR A 158 1.04 -3.21 24.53
CA THR A 158 0.11 -3.59 25.61
C THR A 158 -0.80 -4.78 25.23
N VAL A 159 -1.18 -4.92 23.96
CA VAL A 159 -2.03 -6.03 23.46
C VAL A 159 -1.25 -7.35 23.40
N SER A 160 0.06 -7.31 23.29
CA SER A 160 0.92 -8.50 23.29
C SER A 160 0.79 -9.36 24.56
N LYS A 161 0.38 -8.79 25.68
CA LYS A 161 0.22 -9.52 26.95
C LYS A 161 -1.17 -10.15 27.15
N THR A 162 -2.21 -9.71 26.42
CA THR A 162 -3.60 -10.13 26.65
C THR A 162 -4.11 -11.18 25.66
N LYS A 163 -3.45 -11.41 24.53
CA LYS A 163 -3.87 -12.37 23.48
C LYS A 163 -3.32 -13.78 23.60
N LYS A 164 -2.93 -14.22 24.80
CA LYS A 164 -2.81 -15.68 25.06
C LYS A 164 -4.16 -16.38 25.28
N ILE A 165 -5.27 -15.65 25.28
CA ILE A 165 -6.62 -16.18 25.55
C ILE A 165 -7.58 -15.64 24.47
N ARG A 166 -7.60 -16.24 23.32
CA ARG A 166 -8.73 -16.48 22.42
C ARG A 166 -8.22 -17.03 21.09
N LYS A 167 -7.78 -18.29 21.11
CA LYS A 167 -7.80 -19.16 19.93
C LYS A 167 -9.27 -19.45 19.62
N GLY A 168 -9.70 -19.16 18.40
CA GLY A 168 -10.99 -19.62 17.91
C GLY A 168 -11.60 -18.67 16.90
N ILE A 169 -10.99 -18.51 15.72
CA ILE A 169 -11.72 -18.27 14.48
C ILE A 169 -10.96 -19.06 13.43
N ALA A 170 -11.57 -20.18 13.03
CA ALA A 170 -11.17 -20.95 11.88
C ALA A 170 -11.39 -20.12 10.63
N VAL A 171 -10.46 -20.19 9.72
CA VAL A 171 -10.58 -19.67 8.36
C VAL A 171 -10.85 -20.90 7.51
N ASP A 172 -12.09 -21.03 7.04
CA ASP A 172 -12.45 -21.84 5.89
C ASP A 172 -12.16 -21.08 4.59
#